data_85af3e4f131d7a69bcf8c04b5ea8fd88
#
_entry.id   85af3e4f131d7a69bcf8c04b5ea8fd88
#
_cell.length_a   1.000
_cell.length_b   1.000
_cell.length_c   1.000
_cell.angle_alpha   90.00
_cell.angle_beta   90.00
_cell.angle_gamma   90.00
#
_symmetry.space_group_name_H-M   'P 1'
#
loop_
_entity.id
_entity.type
_entity.pdbx_description
1 polymer ?
#
loop_
_entity_poly.entity_id
_entity_poly.type
_entity_poly.pdbx_seq_one_letter_code
_entity_poly.pdbx_strand_id
1 'polypeptide(L)'
;MTSEAAQRVAPPEYQARGEQAVIKTEKLKLETKWDKTYAKSDKVNHQKVTFVNRYGITLAADMFTPKNYTGKLPAIAVCGAFGAVKEQHSGLYAQTMAERGFLTIAFDPSFTGESGGQPRYMTSPDINTEDFSAAVDFLSVQPNVDPEKIGIIGICGWGGLGINAAAMDTRIKASAIMTMYDMSKVTANGYFDYEKDEATLKRERMENRKKLNAQRTADYKNGTYALEGGVPDNLPDEAPDFVKQYYDYYKTGRGYHPRSLNSNHGRNLTSQLTFMNMPQLSYADEIETPVLLVHGEKAHSRYFSEYAFEKMTGVNPHGQSMTVGNKELVIVPGAIHCDLYDGGGKNAIPFDKLEKFFSANLH
;
A
#
# COMPACT_ATOMS: atom_id res chain seq x y z
N MET A 1 24.76 23.52 5.61
CA MET A 1 24.27 23.78 6.99
C MET A 1 23.81 22.44 7.55
N THR A 2 24.67 21.79 8.34
CA THR A 2 24.30 20.63 9.13
C THR A 2 23.32 21.13 10.21
N SER A 3 22.06 20.75 10.12
CA SER A 3 21.08 21.25 11.05
C SER A 3 21.38 20.75 12.46
N GLU A 4 21.56 21.65 13.40
CA GLU A 4 21.64 21.36 14.84
C GLU A 4 20.42 20.57 15.36
N ALA A 5 19.35 20.51 14.59
CA ALA A 5 18.14 19.73 14.89
C ALA A 5 18.37 18.21 14.88
N ALA A 6 19.40 17.70 14.22
CA ALA A 6 19.72 16.27 14.21
C ALA A 6 20.42 15.77 15.48
N GLN A 7 20.78 16.63 16.40
CA GLN A 7 21.50 16.29 17.63
C GLN A 7 20.74 16.67 18.91
N ARG A 8 19.50 16.25 19.01
CA ARG A 8 18.85 16.25 20.32
C ARG A 8 19.37 15.08 21.15
N VAL A 9 20.54 15.27 21.73
CA VAL A 9 21.05 14.32 22.71
C VAL A 9 20.38 14.62 24.04
N ALA A 10 19.72 13.62 24.63
CA ALA A 10 19.16 13.77 25.98
C ALA A 10 20.29 14.13 26.97
N PRO A 11 20.00 14.94 28.00
CA PRO A 11 20.96 15.18 29.07
C PRO A 11 21.48 13.86 29.64
N PRO A 12 22.76 13.83 30.13
CA PRO A 12 23.36 12.58 30.59
C PRO A 12 22.56 11.76 31.57
N GLU A 13 21.81 12.40 32.42
CA GLU A 13 20.94 11.78 33.42
C GLU A 13 19.71 11.07 32.81
N TYR A 14 19.34 11.40 31.58
CA TYR A 14 18.22 10.81 30.86
C TYR A 14 18.65 9.90 29.70
N GLN A 15 19.96 9.73 29.48
CA GLN A 15 20.44 8.84 28.46
C GLN A 15 20.17 7.38 28.82
N ALA A 16 19.68 6.62 27.86
CA ALA A 16 19.47 5.18 28.03
C ALA A 16 20.82 4.49 28.31
N ARG A 17 20.84 3.60 29.31
CA ARG A 17 22.03 2.84 29.72
C ARG A 17 21.94 1.35 29.36
N GLY A 18 20.90 0.95 28.66
CA GLY A 18 20.72 -0.42 28.19
C GLY A 18 21.51 -0.76 26.94
N GLU A 19 21.60 -2.03 26.63
CA GLU A 19 22.14 -2.47 25.36
C GLU A 19 21.25 -2.05 24.19
N GLN A 20 21.88 -1.75 23.06
CA GLN A 20 21.12 -1.45 21.84
C GLN A 20 20.36 -2.69 21.36
N ALA A 21 19.14 -2.49 20.92
CA ALA A 21 18.36 -3.54 20.29
C ALA A 21 19.02 -3.98 18.98
N VAL A 22 19.09 -5.28 18.77
CA VAL A 22 19.70 -5.86 17.57
C VAL A 22 18.61 -6.24 16.58
N ILE A 23 18.80 -5.85 15.32
CA ILE A 23 17.92 -6.28 14.21
C ILE A 23 18.09 -7.80 14.01
N LYS A 24 17.00 -8.54 14.15
CA LYS A 24 16.96 -9.99 13.94
C LYS A 24 16.04 -10.32 12.79
N THR A 25 16.48 -11.24 11.94
CA THR A 25 15.68 -11.75 10.82
C THR A 25 15.15 -13.14 11.12
N GLU A 26 13.97 -13.44 10.61
CA GLU A 26 13.37 -14.78 10.62
C GLU A 26 13.64 -15.45 9.27
N LYS A 27 13.91 -16.76 9.29
CA LYS A 27 14.02 -17.54 8.05
C LYS A 27 12.62 -17.87 7.55
N LEU A 28 12.21 -17.23 6.44
CA LEU A 28 10.92 -17.46 5.83
C LEU A 28 10.94 -18.65 4.86
N LYS A 29 9.79 -19.33 4.75
CA LYS A 29 9.57 -20.35 3.72
C LYS A 29 9.02 -19.65 2.48
N LEU A 30 9.85 -19.56 1.44
CA LEU A 30 9.50 -18.89 0.18
C LEU A 30 9.19 -19.92 -0.90
N GLU A 31 8.17 -19.65 -1.71
CA GLU A 31 7.86 -20.44 -2.90
C GLU A 31 8.95 -20.23 -3.96
N THR A 32 9.41 -21.31 -4.56
CA THR A 32 10.47 -21.27 -5.58
C THR A 32 9.95 -21.23 -6.99
N LYS A 33 8.69 -21.65 -7.21
CA LYS A 33 8.05 -21.64 -8.52
C LYS A 33 7.48 -20.26 -8.83
N TRP A 34 7.37 -19.96 -10.13
CA TRP A 34 6.65 -18.78 -10.57
C TRP A 34 5.14 -19.02 -10.43
N ASP A 35 4.56 -18.50 -9.35
CA ASP A 35 3.15 -18.68 -8.98
C ASP A 35 2.35 -17.36 -9.07
N LYS A 36 2.80 -16.45 -9.91
CA LYS A 36 2.25 -15.12 -10.07
C LYS A 36 1.12 -15.08 -11.11
N THR A 37 0.21 -14.13 -10.94
CA THR A 37 -0.94 -13.96 -11.85
C THR A 37 -0.58 -13.31 -13.19
N TYR A 38 0.68 -12.94 -13.38
CA TYR A 38 1.20 -12.35 -14.60
C TYR A 38 2.39 -13.14 -15.14
N ALA A 39 2.65 -13.02 -16.44
CA ALA A 39 3.74 -13.73 -17.10
C ALA A 39 5.10 -13.17 -16.68
N LYS A 40 6.09 -14.06 -16.55
CA LYS A 40 7.47 -13.67 -16.26
C LYS A 40 8.08 -12.93 -17.44
N SER A 41 8.68 -11.76 -17.18
CA SER A 41 9.41 -11.00 -18.19
C SER A 41 10.81 -11.56 -18.43
N ASP A 42 11.23 -11.61 -19.68
CA ASP A 42 12.60 -11.95 -20.06
C ASP A 42 13.53 -10.73 -20.10
N LYS A 43 12.99 -9.52 -19.91
CA LYS A 43 13.74 -8.25 -19.95
C LYS A 43 14.38 -7.89 -18.61
N VAL A 44 14.00 -8.54 -17.55
CA VAL A 44 14.45 -8.24 -16.19
C VAL A 44 14.96 -9.49 -15.48
N ASN A 45 15.85 -9.30 -14.51
CA ASN A 45 16.22 -10.34 -13.56
C ASN A 45 15.25 -10.29 -12.38
N HIS A 46 14.90 -11.47 -11.87
CA HIS A 46 14.02 -11.62 -10.71
C HIS A 46 14.69 -12.46 -9.64
N GLN A 47 14.55 -12.03 -8.39
CA GLN A 47 14.91 -12.85 -7.23
C GLN A 47 14.01 -12.51 -6.05
N LYS A 48 13.80 -13.47 -5.15
CA LYS A 48 13.15 -13.21 -3.88
C LYS A 48 14.15 -12.69 -2.87
N VAL A 49 13.74 -11.70 -2.09
CA VAL A 49 14.54 -11.08 -1.04
C VAL A 49 13.72 -10.99 0.24
N THR A 50 14.40 -10.84 1.35
CA THR A 50 13.78 -10.59 2.65
C THR A 50 14.46 -9.42 3.35
N PHE A 51 13.70 -8.69 4.13
CA PHE A 51 14.19 -7.61 4.98
C PHE A 51 13.30 -7.50 6.22
N VAL A 52 13.76 -6.80 7.24
CA VAL A 52 13.06 -6.71 8.53
C VAL A 52 12.60 -5.28 8.78
N ASN A 53 11.38 -5.13 9.32
CA ASN A 53 10.90 -3.82 9.79
C ASN A 53 11.34 -3.57 11.25
N ARG A 54 11.11 -2.34 11.74
CA ARG A 54 11.52 -1.95 13.11
C ARG A 54 10.82 -2.75 14.20
N TYR A 55 9.70 -3.40 13.90
CA TYR A 55 8.97 -4.27 14.84
C TYR A 55 9.51 -5.69 14.88
N GLY A 56 10.58 -5.96 14.13
CA GLY A 56 11.20 -7.29 14.07
C GLY A 56 10.46 -8.28 13.18
N ILE A 57 9.57 -7.81 12.32
CA ILE A 57 8.83 -8.65 11.37
C ILE A 57 9.64 -8.73 10.08
N THR A 58 9.97 -9.97 9.66
CA THR A 58 10.67 -10.21 8.39
C THR A 58 9.66 -10.21 7.25
N LEU A 59 9.91 -9.38 6.24
CA LEU A 59 9.07 -9.26 5.07
C LEU A 59 9.69 -9.99 3.89
N ALA A 60 8.84 -10.56 3.04
CA ALA A 60 9.22 -11.19 1.78
C ALA A 60 8.87 -10.29 0.60
N ALA A 61 9.75 -10.20 -0.36
CA ALA A 61 9.55 -9.40 -1.56
C ALA A 61 10.08 -10.11 -2.81
N ASP A 62 9.49 -9.74 -3.96
CA ASP A 62 10.06 -10.00 -5.28
C ASP A 62 10.84 -8.78 -5.72
N MET A 63 12.12 -8.96 -6.03
CA MET A 63 12.99 -7.91 -6.56
C MET A 63 13.20 -8.12 -8.06
N PHE A 64 13.00 -7.06 -8.82
CA PHE A 64 13.22 -7.02 -10.27
C PHE A 64 14.28 -6.00 -10.61
N THR A 65 15.25 -6.41 -11.42
CA THR A 65 16.37 -5.54 -11.85
C THR A 65 16.44 -5.55 -13.37
N PRO A 66 16.54 -4.39 -14.04
CA PRO A 66 16.83 -4.36 -15.48
C PRO A 66 18.07 -5.19 -15.82
N LYS A 67 18.03 -5.93 -16.94
CA LYS A 67 19.20 -6.73 -17.35
C LYS A 67 20.37 -5.88 -17.80
N ASN A 68 20.08 -4.77 -18.49
CA ASN A 68 21.09 -3.89 -19.05
C ASN A 68 20.98 -2.52 -18.40
N TYR A 69 21.97 -2.18 -17.57
CA TYR A 69 22.07 -0.87 -16.95
C TYR A 69 23.53 -0.54 -16.64
N THR A 70 23.80 0.74 -16.42
CA THR A 70 25.11 1.24 -15.99
C THR A 70 24.94 2.07 -14.73
N GLY A 71 25.93 2.00 -13.83
CA GLY A 71 25.92 2.76 -12.57
C GLY A 71 24.85 2.30 -11.59
N LYS A 72 24.43 3.23 -10.73
CA LYS A 72 23.37 2.99 -9.75
C LYS A 72 22.01 3.33 -10.33
N LEU A 73 21.01 2.54 -9.96
CA LEU A 73 19.64 2.66 -10.43
C LEU A 73 18.78 3.46 -9.45
N PRO A 74 17.79 4.23 -9.97
CA PRO A 74 16.66 4.64 -9.15
C PRO A 74 15.85 3.41 -8.78
N ALA A 75 15.18 3.44 -7.61
CA ALA A 75 14.44 2.29 -7.10
C ALA A 75 13.03 2.66 -6.66
N ILE A 76 12.13 1.68 -6.76
CA ILE A 76 10.72 1.84 -6.41
C ILE A 76 10.26 0.65 -5.56
N ALA A 77 9.66 0.93 -4.39
CA ALA A 77 8.98 -0.07 -3.58
C ALA A 77 7.48 -0.03 -3.88
N VAL A 78 6.88 -1.19 -4.14
CA VAL A 78 5.47 -1.33 -4.54
C VAL A 78 4.73 -2.22 -3.55
N CYS A 79 3.55 -1.80 -3.12
CA CYS A 79 2.64 -2.64 -2.34
C CYS A 79 1.17 -2.33 -2.64
N GLY A 80 0.33 -3.31 -2.43
CA GLY A 80 -1.12 -3.24 -2.57
C GLY A 80 -1.68 -4.32 -3.50
N ALA A 81 -2.95 -4.48 -3.54
CA ALA A 81 -3.99 -3.82 -2.75
C ALA A 81 -4.03 -4.33 -1.30
N PHE A 82 -4.89 -3.69 -0.50
CA PHE A 82 -5.23 -4.16 0.83
C PHE A 82 -5.90 -5.55 0.72
N GLY A 83 -5.30 -6.57 1.31
CA GLY A 83 -5.74 -7.96 1.18
C GLY A 83 -5.22 -8.71 -0.05
N ALA A 84 -4.35 -8.10 -0.85
CA ALA A 84 -3.63 -8.74 -1.93
C ALA A 84 -2.22 -9.19 -1.49
N VAL A 85 -1.55 -9.91 -2.36
CA VAL A 85 -0.16 -10.35 -2.20
C VAL A 85 0.69 -9.90 -3.40
N LYS A 86 2.01 -9.91 -3.21
CA LYS A 86 2.98 -9.48 -4.24
C LYS A 86 2.90 -10.27 -5.56
N GLU A 87 2.34 -11.46 -5.54
CA GLU A 87 2.13 -12.31 -6.71
C GLU A 87 0.99 -11.81 -7.62
N GLN A 88 0.23 -10.83 -7.14
CA GLN A 88 -0.86 -10.18 -7.89
C GLN A 88 -0.38 -8.86 -8.50
N HIS A 89 -1.20 -7.82 -8.48
CA HIS A 89 -0.94 -6.58 -9.24
C HIS A 89 0.28 -5.77 -8.75
N SER A 90 0.64 -5.78 -7.47
CA SER A 90 1.85 -5.05 -7.05
C SER A 90 3.13 -5.59 -7.71
N GLY A 91 3.22 -6.91 -7.87
CA GLY A 91 4.32 -7.52 -8.61
C GLY A 91 4.29 -7.22 -10.11
N LEU A 92 3.10 -7.15 -10.71
CA LEU A 92 2.95 -6.70 -12.10
C LEU A 92 3.49 -5.28 -12.30
N TYR A 93 3.13 -4.36 -11.42
CA TYR A 93 3.66 -2.99 -11.43
C TYR A 93 5.18 -2.97 -11.26
N ALA A 94 5.69 -3.71 -10.29
CA ALA A 94 7.14 -3.77 -10.03
C ALA A 94 7.91 -4.31 -11.24
N GLN A 95 7.46 -5.42 -11.83
CA GLN A 95 8.09 -5.98 -13.02
C GLN A 95 8.05 -5.02 -14.20
N THR A 96 6.90 -4.38 -14.45
CA THR A 96 6.72 -3.45 -15.57
C THR A 96 7.61 -2.22 -15.41
N MET A 97 7.73 -1.67 -14.21
CA MET A 97 8.61 -0.53 -13.95
C MET A 97 10.09 -0.93 -14.06
N ALA A 98 10.45 -2.16 -13.71
CA ALA A 98 11.81 -2.67 -13.91
C ALA A 98 12.16 -2.81 -15.40
N GLU A 99 11.21 -3.19 -16.25
CA GLU A 99 11.39 -3.17 -17.72
C GLU A 99 11.67 -1.76 -18.25
N ARG A 100 11.32 -0.73 -17.49
CA ARG A 100 11.45 0.68 -17.82
C ARG A 100 12.66 1.37 -17.16
N GLY A 101 13.54 0.60 -16.52
CA GLY A 101 14.81 1.10 -16.04
C GLY A 101 14.96 1.35 -14.53
N PHE A 102 14.01 0.88 -13.73
CA PHE A 102 14.05 1.00 -12.28
C PHE A 102 14.39 -0.34 -11.63
N LEU A 103 15.15 -0.33 -10.53
CA LEU A 103 15.18 -1.49 -9.64
C LEU A 103 13.93 -1.43 -8.79
N THR A 104 13.17 -2.51 -8.74
CA THR A 104 11.89 -2.52 -8.03
C THR A 104 11.77 -3.68 -7.07
N ILE A 105 11.01 -3.48 -5.99
CA ILE A 105 10.52 -4.56 -5.14
C ILE A 105 9.01 -4.47 -5.00
N ALA A 106 8.34 -5.63 -5.02
CA ALA A 106 6.97 -5.78 -4.56
C ALA A 106 7.01 -6.66 -3.32
N PHE A 107 6.49 -6.17 -2.19
CA PHE A 107 6.57 -6.89 -0.93
C PHE A 107 5.19 -7.28 -0.40
N ASP A 108 5.14 -8.40 0.34
CA ASP A 108 3.98 -8.75 1.14
C ASP A 108 3.99 -7.93 2.43
N PRO A 109 2.83 -7.40 2.85
CA PRO A 109 2.71 -6.73 4.14
C PRO A 109 3.07 -7.65 5.31
N SER A 110 3.45 -7.07 6.44
CA SER A 110 3.49 -7.79 7.72
C SER A 110 2.22 -8.62 7.93
N PHE A 111 2.35 -9.81 8.44
CA PHE A 111 1.28 -10.78 8.75
C PHE A 111 0.61 -11.45 7.54
N THR A 112 1.05 -11.16 6.32
CA THR A 112 0.36 -11.55 5.10
C THR A 112 1.30 -12.26 4.12
N GLY A 113 0.75 -13.16 3.31
CA GLY A 113 1.50 -13.84 2.25
C GLY A 113 2.69 -14.61 2.77
N GLU A 114 3.85 -14.43 2.15
CA GLU A 114 5.09 -15.06 2.56
C GLU A 114 5.86 -14.27 3.65
N SER A 115 5.41 -13.06 3.97
CA SER A 115 5.97 -12.27 5.08
C SER A 115 5.65 -12.87 6.43
N GLY A 116 6.51 -12.62 7.39
CA GLY A 116 6.34 -13.07 8.78
C GLY A 116 5.30 -12.27 9.56
N GLY A 117 5.33 -12.45 10.86
CA GLY A 117 4.44 -11.81 11.81
C GLY A 117 3.30 -12.70 12.29
N GLN A 118 3.00 -12.59 13.57
CA GLN A 118 1.93 -13.31 14.25
C GLN A 118 1.13 -12.35 15.14
N PRO A 119 -0.19 -12.56 15.27
CA PRO A 119 -1.01 -13.55 14.54
C PRO A 119 -1.09 -13.25 13.05
N ARG A 120 -1.38 -14.28 12.25
CA ARG A 120 -1.54 -14.11 10.81
C ARG A 120 -2.78 -13.25 10.48
N TYR A 121 -2.76 -12.60 9.32
CA TYR A 121 -3.87 -11.83 8.75
C TYR A 121 -4.24 -10.57 9.55
N MET A 122 -3.33 -10.10 10.40
CA MET A 122 -3.48 -8.82 11.07
C MET A 122 -3.25 -7.67 10.10
N THR A 123 -3.85 -6.54 10.38
CA THR A 123 -3.58 -5.28 9.69
C THR A 123 -3.46 -4.16 10.72
N SER A 124 -2.55 -3.23 10.47
CA SER A 124 -2.30 -2.10 11.37
C SER A 124 -1.80 -0.91 10.55
N PRO A 125 -2.40 0.27 10.67
CA PRO A 125 -1.95 1.44 9.91
C PRO A 125 -0.51 1.83 10.25
N ASP A 126 -0.07 1.69 11.49
CA ASP A 126 1.30 2.01 11.90
C ASP A 126 2.30 0.99 11.36
N ILE A 127 2.07 -0.30 11.61
CA ILE A 127 2.98 -1.37 11.16
C ILE A 127 3.02 -1.44 9.63
N ASN A 128 1.88 -1.30 8.95
CA ASN A 128 1.84 -1.33 7.49
C ASN A 128 2.48 -0.09 6.86
N THR A 129 2.34 1.09 7.45
CA THR A 129 3.12 2.28 7.03
C THR A 129 4.62 2.02 7.20
N GLU A 130 5.04 1.46 8.33
CA GLU A 130 6.43 1.07 8.60
C GLU A 130 6.95 0.07 7.57
N ASP A 131 6.11 -0.82 7.04
CA ASP A 131 6.53 -1.77 6.00
C ASP A 131 7.08 -1.06 4.75
N PHE A 132 6.52 0.10 4.37
CA PHE A 132 7.12 0.92 3.31
C PHE A 132 8.49 1.47 3.71
N SER A 133 8.64 1.99 4.92
CA SER A 133 9.93 2.50 5.39
C SER A 133 10.98 1.39 5.49
N ALA A 134 10.60 0.20 5.89
CA ALA A 134 11.49 -0.97 5.88
C ALA A 134 11.93 -1.34 4.45
N ALA A 135 11.03 -1.23 3.48
CA ALA A 135 11.38 -1.41 2.06
C ALA A 135 12.37 -0.35 1.59
N VAL A 136 12.21 0.90 2.02
CA VAL A 136 13.18 1.99 1.74
C VAL A 136 14.52 1.71 2.42
N ASP A 137 14.55 1.24 3.67
CA ASP A 137 15.77 0.80 4.36
C ASP A 137 16.53 -0.23 3.51
N PHE A 138 15.83 -1.28 3.07
CA PHE A 138 16.40 -2.33 2.23
C PHE A 138 16.99 -1.76 0.93
N LEU A 139 16.22 -0.95 0.21
CA LEU A 139 16.65 -0.38 -1.07
C LEU A 139 17.84 0.56 -0.91
N SER A 140 17.86 1.35 0.17
CA SER A 140 18.91 2.36 0.41
C SER A 140 20.30 1.78 0.60
N VAL A 141 20.41 0.50 0.95
CA VAL A 141 21.70 -0.18 1.17
C VAL A 141 22.05 -1.16 0.05
N GLN A 142 21.24 -1.28 -0.99
CA GLN A 142 21.57 -2.11 -2.14
C GLN A 142 22.73 -1.49 -2.93
N PRO A 143 23.76 -2.27 -3.31
CA PRO A 143 24.98 -1.71 -3.94
C PRO A 143 24.70 -1.06 -5.30
N ASN A 144 23.65 -1.49 -5.98
CA ASN A 144 23.24 -1.00 -7.30
C ASN A 144 22.09 0.02 -7.27
N VAL A 145 21.72 0.52 -6.09
CA VAL A 145 20.69 1.54 -5.92
C VAL A 145 21.32 2.86 -5.51
N ASP A 146 20.83 3.95 -6.09
CA ASP A 146 21.12 5.30 -5.60
C ASP A 146 20.15 5.62 -4.45
N PRO A 147 20.62 5.73 -3.21
CA PRO A 147 19.76 5.95 -2.05
C PRO A 147 19.02 7.31 -2.07
N GLU A 148 19.47 8.26 -2.90
CA GLU A 148 18.80 9.54 -3.09
C GLU A 148 17.69 9.50 -4.13
N LYS A 149 17.48 8.34 -4.77
CA LYS A 149 16.54 8.16 -5.88
C LYS A 149 15.58 7.00 -5.61
N ILE A 150 14.86 7.07 -4.48
CA ILE A 150 13.90 6.04 -4.07
C ILE A 150 12.49 6.63 -4.07
N GLY A 151 11.58 5.93 -4.76
CA GLY A 151 10.16 6.23 -4.78
C GLY A 151 9.31 5.05 -4.33
N ILE A 152 8.01 5.28 -4.21
CA ILE A 152 7.04 4.25 -3.85
C ILE A 152 5.84 4.25 -4.81
N ILE A 153 5.19 3.10 -4.92
CA ILE A 153 3.86 2.94 -5.53
C ILE A 153 2.97 2.26 -4.51
N GLY A 154 1.87 2.92 -4.14
CA GLY A 154 0.83 2.37 -3.29
C GLY A 154 -0.46 2.14 -4.08
N ILE A 155 -1.04 0.94 -4.01
CA ILE A 155 -2.21 0.54 -4.79
C ILE A 155 -3.39 0.28 -3.86
N CYS A 156 -4.56 0.80 -4.18
CA CYS A 156 -5.80 0.63 -3.43
C CYS A 156 -5.64 1.07 -1.96
N GLY A 157 -5.90 0.22 -0.98
CA GLY A 157 -5.72 0.56 0.44
C GLY A 157 -4.27 0.91 0.82
N TRP A 158 -3.31 0.45 0.04
CA TRP A 158 -1.90 0.84 0.19
C TRP A 158 -1.62 2.24 -0.39
N GLY A 159 -2.58 2.84 -1.06
CA GLY A 159 -2.52 4.24 -1.46
C GLY A 159 -2.54 5.18 -0.26
N GLY A 160 -3.50 5.03 0.64
CA GLY A 160 -3.56 5.81 1.89
C GLY A 160 -2.33 5.57 2.78
N LEU A 161 -1.90 4.32 2.90
CA LEU A 161 -0.66 3.95 3.61
C LEU A 161 0.57 4.58 2.95
N GLY A 162 0.62 4.61 1.61
CA GLY A 162 1.70 5.25 0.85
C GLY A 162 1.77 6.76 1.06
N ILE A 163 0.63 7.43 1.11
CA ILE A 163 0.57 8.87 1.45
C ILE A 163 1.07 9.10 2.88
N ASN A 164 0.65 8.27 3.82
CA ASN A 164 1.14 8.37 5.20
C ASN A 164 2.65 8.11 5.28
N ALA A 165 3.17 7.11 4.56
CA ALA A 165 4.61 6.84 4.49
C ALA A 165 5.37 8.02 3.88
N ALA A 166 4.89 8.61 2.78
CA ALA A 166 5.50 9.78 2.15
C ALA A 166 5.54 11.00 3.06
N ALA A 167 4.52 11.16 3.93
CA ALA A 167 4.49 12.25 4.92
C ALA A 167 5.51 12.04 6.05
N MET A 168 5.82 10.79 6.40
CA MET A 168 6.68 10.46 7.54
C MET A 168 8.13 10.16 7.14
N ASP A 169 8.36 9.57 5.98
CA ASP A 169 9.69 9.15 5.53
C ASP A 169 10.21 10.09 4.44
N THR A 170 11.08 11.00 4.83
CA THR A 170 11.65 12.02 3.93
C THR A 170 12.62 11.47 2.87
N ARG A 171 12.99 10.19 2.97
CA ARG A 171 13.82 9.51 1.95
C ARG A 171 13.01 9.11 0.72
N ILE A 172 11.67 9.11 0.83
CA ILE A 172 10.77 8.86 -0.30
C ILE A 172 10.71 10.14 -1.16
N LYS A 173 11.31 10.10 -2.34
CA LYS A 173 11.47 11.29 -3.20
C LYS A 173 10.32 11.50 -4.19
N ALA A 174 9.55 10.47 -4.48
CA ALA A 174 8.39 10.51 -5.35
C ALA A 174 7.42 9.39 -5.00
N SER A 175 6.13 9.65 -5.06
CA SER A 175 5.09 8.67 -4.70
C SER A 175 4.00 8.65 -5.77
N ALA A 176 3.72 7.46 -6.33
CA ALA A 176 2.57 7.23 -7.20
C ALA A 176 1.52 6.41 -6.45
N ILE A 177 0.32 6.92 -6.45
CA ILE A 177 -0.81 6.39 -5.68
C ILE A 177 -1.92 6.00 -6.65
N MET A 178 -2.14 4.69 -6.78
CA MET A 178 -2.96 4.10 -7.83
C MET A 178 -4.28 3.58 -7.29
N THR A 179 -5.41 4.03 -7.88
CA THR A 179 -6.76 3.53 -7.52
C THR A 179 -6.99 3.43 -6.01
N MET A 180 -6.62 4.48 -5.28
CA MET A 180 -6.46 4.43 -3.82
C MET A 180 -7.77 4.24 -3.05
N TYR A 181 -7.61 3.62 -1.86
CA TYR A 181 -8.49 3.77 -0.72
C TYR A 181 -7.73 4.45 0.42
N ASP A 182 -8.45 5.23 1.19
CA ASP A 182 -8.08 5.56 2.57
C ASP A 182 -8.78 4.56 3.49
N MET A 183 -8.04 3.56 3.97
CA MET A 183 -8.61 2.50 4.81
C MET A 183 -9.09 3.02 6.16
N SER A 184 -8.49 4.08 6.68
CA SER A 184 -8.96 4.71 7.92
C SER A 184 -10.32 5.39 7.72
N LYS A 185 -10.51 6.07 6.60
CA LYS A 185 -11.76 6.74 6.25
C LYS A 185 -12.90 5.75 5.98
N VAL A 186 -12.67 4.76 5.14
CA VAL A 186 -13.72 3.77 4.82
C VAL A 186 -14.07 2.90 6.02
N THR A 187 -13.11 2.58 6.86
CA THR A 187 -13.36 1.81 8.09
C THR A 187 -14.16 2.62 9.11
N ALA A 188 -13.85 3.90 9.26
CA ALA A 188 -14.57 4.77 10.17
C ALA A 188 -15.99 5.12 9.69
N ASN A 189 -16.16 5.41 8.42
CA ASN A 189 -17.36 6.05 7.87
C ASN A 189 -18.18 5.16 6.92
N GLY A 190 -17.63 4.01 6.50
CA GLY A 190 -18.23 3.22 5.42
C GLY A 190 -17.99 3.85 4.05
N TYR A 191 -18.58 3.24 3.02
CA TYR A 191 -18.54 3.74 1.65
C TYR A 191 -19.44 4.95 1.48
N PHE A 192 -19.04 5.86 0.58
CA PHE A 192 -19.84 7.02 0.16
C PHE A 192 -20.27 7.90 1.33
N ASP A 193 -19.34 8.17 2.22
CA ASP A 193 -19.58 8.96 3.43
C ASP A 193 -20.02 10.41 3.17
N TYR A 194 -19.72 10.94 1.99
CA TYR A 194 -20.20 12.25 1.53
C TYR A 194 -21.73 12.33 1.33
N GLU A 195 -22.42 11.19 1.34
CA GLU A 195 -23.89 11.11 1.29
C GLU A 195 -24.54 11.16 2.67
N LYS A 196 -23.75 11.19 3.76
CA LYS A 196 -24.20 11.14 5.13
C LYS A 196 -23.83 12.40 5.89
N ASP A 197 -24.70 12.82 6.81
CA ASP A 197 -24.40 13.88 7.75
C ASP A 197 -23.49 13.40 8.90
N GLU A 198 -22.82 14.33 9.59
CA GLU A 198 -21.88 14.01 10.66
C GLU A 198 -22.57 13.31 11.86
N ALA A 199 -23.82 13.62 12.16
CA ALA A 199 -24.54 12.96 13.24
C ALA A 199 -24.77 11.47 12.95
N THR A 200 -25.11 11.14 11.70
CA THR A 200 -25.24 9.77 11.23
C THR A 200 -23.89 9.03 11.29
N LEU A 201 -22.82 9.65 10.77
CA LEU A 201 -21.47 9.05 10.81
C LEU A 201 -21.01 8.79 12.25
N LYS A 202 -21.23 9.72 13.17
CA LYS A 202 -20.90 9.53 14.60
C LYS A 202 -21.64 8.36 15.23
N ARG A 203 -22.93 8.24 14.97
CA ARG A 203 -23.77 7.14 15.47
C ARG A 203 -23.29 5.80 14.91
N GLU A 204 -23.07 5.70 13.61
CA GLU A 204 -22.60 4.48 12.97
C GLU A 204 -21.21 4.07 13.47
N ARG A 205 -20.28 5.02 13.63
CA ARG A 205 -18.96 4.73 14.23
C ARG A 205 -19.08 4.17 15.65
N MET A 206 -19.97 4.74 16.49
CA MET A 206 -20.18 4.25 17.84
C MET A 206 -20.78 2.85 17.86
N GLU A 207 -21.77 2.59 17.03
CA GLU A 207 -22.37 1.25 16.91
C GLU A 207 -21.34 0.21 16.45
N ASN A 208 -20.50 0.55 15.47
CA ASN A 208 -19.45 -0.34 15.01
C ASN A 208 -18.39 -0.60 16.09
N ARG A 209 -17.97 0.43 16.83
CA ARG A 209 -17.06 0.25 17.97
C ARG A 209 -17.62 -0.71 19.02
N LYS A 210 -18.90 -0.63 19.34
CA LYS A 210 -19.56 -1.55 20.28
C LYS A 210 -19.48 -2.99 19.78
N LYS A 211 -19.79 -3.24 18.50
CA LYS A 211 -19.70 -4.56 17.89
C LYS A 211 -18.27 -5.11 17.93
N LEU A 212 -17.30 -4.28 17.53
CA LEU A 212 -15.88 -4.66 17.51
C LEU A 212 -15.34 -4.95 18.92
N ASN A 213 -15.75 -4.18 19.93
CA ASN A 213 -15.33 -4.42 21.30
C ASN A 213 -15.97 -5.69 21.88
N ALA A 214 -17.20 -6.01 21.53
CA ALA A 214 -17.82 -7.30 21.87
C ALA A 214 -17.04 -8.46 21.21
N GLN A 215 -16.61 -8.29 19.97
CA GLN A 215 -15.76 -9.27 19.27
C GLN A 215 -14.41 -9.45 19.96
N ARG A 216 -13.78 -8.37 20.41
CA ARG A 216 -12.52 -8.46 21.20
C ARG A 216 -12.67 -9.36 22.42
N THR A 217 -13.78 -9.21 23.15
CA THR A 217 -14.08 -10.06 24.32
C THR A 217 -14.24 -11.53 23.90
N ALA A 218 -14.95 -11.79 22.81
CA ALA A 218 -15.14 -13.15 22.29
C ALA A 218 -13.79 -13.77 21.83
N ASP A 219 -12.99 -13.02 21.09
CA ASP A 219 -11.67 -13.45 20.63
C ASP A 219 -10.76 -13.81 21.81
N TYR A 220 -10.75 -12.97 22.85
CA TYR A 220 -9.94 -13.23 24.04
C TYR A 220 -10.38 -14.49 24.78
N LYS A 221 -11.69 -14.70 24.94
CA LYS A 221 -12.25 -15.91 25.56
C LYS A 221 -11.90 -17.18 24.79
N ASN A 222 -11.95 -17.09 23.46
CA ASN A 222 -11.74 -18.22 22.56
C ASN A 222 -10.26 -18.49 22.27
N GLY A 223 -9.37 -17.56 22.57
CA GLY A 223 -7.96 -17.62 22.22
C GLY A 223 -7.72 -17.60 20.71
N THR A 224 -8.64 -17.01 19.92
CA THR A 224 -8.59 -16.92 18.47
C THR A 224 -9.00 -15.51 18.01
N TYR A 225 -8.76 -15.23 16.74
CA TYR A 225 -9.17 -13.94 16.15
C TYR A 225 -10.17 -14.19 15.02
N ALA A 226 -11.34 -13.56 15.09
CA ALA A 226 -12.31 -13.58 14.02
C ALA A 226 -11.74 -12.85 12.78
N LEU A 227 -12.05 -13.40 11.62
CA LEU A 227 -11.70 -12.82 10.33
C LEU A 227 -12.93 -12.21 9.67
N GLU A 228 -12.70 -11.17 8.86
CA GLU A 228 -13.72 -10.52 8.05
C GLU A 228 -13.20 -10.25 6.64
N GLY A 229 -14.12 -9.83 5.78
CA GLY A 229 -13.77 -9.39 4.43
C GLY A 229 -13.36 -10.55 3.56
N GLY A 230 -12.56 -10.20 2.56
CA GLY A 230 -12.42 -11.06 1.42
C GLY A 230 -13.63 -10.93 0.50
N VAL A 231 -13.48 -11.41 -0.71
CA VAL A 231 -14.59 -11.48 -1.66
C VAL A 231 -15.35 -12.79 -1.40
N PRO A 232 -16.70 -12.75 -1.29
CA PRO A 232 -17.47 -13.97 -0.97
C PRO A 232 -17.32 -15.02 -2.08
N ASP A 233 -17.37 -16.30 -1.69
CA ASP A 233 -17.30 -17.41 -2.65
C ASP A 233 -18.52 -17.46 -3.55
N ASN A 234 -19.70 -17.14 -2.99
CA ASN A 234 -20.96 -17.04 -3.70
C ASN A 234 -21.41 -15.60 -3.71
N LEU A 235 -21.50 -15.02 -4.90
CA LEU A 235 -21.89 -13.64 -5.10
C LEU A 235 -23.42 -13.55 -5.18
N PRO A 236 -24.11 -12.80 -4.27
CA PRO A 236 -25.55 -12.55 -4.41
C PRO A 236 -25.87 -11.79 -5.69
N ASP A 237 -27.01 -12.09 -6.32
CA ASP A 237 -27.41 -11.42 -7.56
C ASP A 237 -27.58 -9.91 -7.40
N GLU A 238 -28.03 -9.47 -6.21
CA GLU A 238 -28.21 -8.07 -5.85
C GLU A 238 -26.97 -7.39 -5.31
N ALA A 239 -25.79 -8.04 -5.35
CA ALA A 239 -24.55 -7.43 -4.90
C ALA A 239 -24.24 -6.14 -5.67
N PRO A 240 -23.70 -5.09 -5.01
CA PRO A 240 -23.28 -3.88 -5.70
C PRO A 240 -22.27 -4.18 -6.82
N ASP A 241 -22.31 -3.39 -7.89
CA ASP A 241 -21.44 -3.59 -9.05
C ASP A 241 -19.96 -3.67 -8.68
N PHE A 242 -19.51 -2.84 -7.75
CA PHE A 242 -18.09 -2.86 -7.35
C PHE A 242 -17.71 -4.16 -6.62
N VAL A 243 -18.63 -4.81 -5.92
CA VAL A 243 -18.40 -6.13 -5.31
C VAL A 243 -18.29 -7.21 -6.39
N LYS A 244 -19.13 -7.13 -7.44
CA LYS A 244 -19.03 -8.00 -8.63
C LYS A 244 -17.71 -7.83 -9.36
N GLN A 245 -17.20 -6.59 -9.45
CA GLN A 245 -15.91 -6.28 -10.04
C GLN A 245 -14.75 -6.88 -9.24
N TYR A 246 -14.79 -6.83 -7.90
CA TYR A 246 -13.81 -7.50 -7.04
C TYR A 246 -13.88 -9.01 -7.17
N TYR A 247 -15.06 -9.59 -7.26
CA TYR A 247 -15.23 -11.03 -7.49
C TYR A 247 -14.57 -11.45 -8.81
N ASP A 248 -14.82 -10.70 -9.87
CA ASP A 248 -14.22 -10.96 -11.19
C ASP A 248 -12.69 -10.97 -11.14
N TYR A 249 -12.08 -10.11 -10.35
CA TYR A 249 -10.62 -10.11 -10.19
C TYR A 249 -10.15 -11.21 -9.22
N TYR A 250 -10.62 -11.22 -7.98
CA TYR A 250 -10.04 -12.04 -6.89
C TYR A 250 -10.48 -13.49 -6.88
N LYS A 251 -11.63 -13.82 -7.47
CA LYS A 251 -12.25 -15.16 -7.40
C LYS A 251 -12.25 -15.91 -8.72
N THR A 252 -11.63 -15.36 -9.76
CA THR A 252 -11.51 -15.98 -11.08
C THR A 252 -10.05 -16.13 -11.47
N GLY A 253 -9.77 -16.81 -12.58
CA GLY A 253 -8.42 -16.94 -13.13
C GLY A 253 -7.74 -15.63 -13.52
N ARG A 254 -8.45 -14.50 -13.48
CA ARG A 254 -7.88 -13.18 -13.75
C ARG A 254 -6.84 -12.78 -12.70
N GLY A 255 -7.14 -12.93 -11.41
CA GLY A 255 -6.27 -12.45 -10.35
C GLY A 255 -6.31 -13.27 -9.07
N TYR A 256 -6.96 -14.45 -9.05
CA TYR A 256 -6.97 -15.31 -7.87
C TYR A 256 -5.57 -15.70 -7.45
N HIS A 257 -5.31 -15.65 -6.14
CA HIS A 257 -4.09 -16.21 -5.55
C HIS A 257 -4.38 -16.86 -4.18
N PRO A 258 -3.82 -18.07 -3.92
CA PRO A 258 -4.15 -18.81 -2.70
C PRO A 258 -3.71 -18.11 -1.40
N ARG A 259 -2.69 -17.25 -1.44
CA ARG A 259 -2.24 -16.47 -0.28
C ARG A 259 -2.91 -15.12 -0.12
N SER A 260 -3.71 -14.68 -1.10
CA SER A 260 -4.44 -13.41 -1.02
C SER A 260 -5.60 -13.50 -0.03
N LEU A 261 -5.66 -12.56 0.90
CA LEU A 261 -6.76 -12.47 1.87
C LEU A 261 -8.10 -12.23 1.17
N ASN A 262 -8.11 -11.37 0.14
CA ASN A 262 -9.30 -11.08 -0.64
C ASN A 262 -9.80 -12.30 -1.45
N SER A 263 -8.90 -13.17 -1.86
CA SER A 263 -9.27 -14.40 -2.56
C SER A 263 -9.76 -15.51 -1.63
N ASN A 264 -9.38 -15.51 -0.34
CA ASN A 264 -9.59 -16.67 0.53
C ASN A 264 -10.07 -16.36 1.95
N HIS A 265 -9.25 -15.65 2.74
CA HIS A 265 -9.35 -15.73 4.20
C HIS A 265 -9.95 -14.49 4.85
N GLY A 266 -9.90 -13.37 4.17
CA GLY A 266 -10.15 -12.09 4.83
C GLY A 266 -9.04 -11.74 5.83
N ARG A 267 -9.28 -10.75 6.66
CA ARG A 267 -8.33 -10.18 7.61
C ARG A 267 -8.92 -10.13 9.01
N ASN A 268 -8.09 -9.86 10.00
CA ASN A 268 -8.54 -9.72 11.38
C ASN A 268 -9.63 -8.64 11.51
N LEU A 269 -10.79 -9.05 12.03
CA LEU A 269 -11.97 -8.18 12.15
C LEU A 269 -11.71 -6.97 13.06
N THR A 270 -11.09 -7.18 14.22
CA THR A 270 -10.88 -6.11 15.20
C THR A 270 -9.77 -5.13 14.81
N SER A 271 -9.01 -5.39 13.75
CA SER A 271 -8.08 -4.42 13.15
C SER A 271 -8.78 -3.15 12.66
N GLN A 272 -10.10 -3.18 12.43
CA GLN A 272 -10.87 -1.97 12.13
C GLN A 272 -10.69 -0.89 13.20
N LEU A 273 -10.58 -1.27 14.48
CA LEU A 273 -10.36 -0.31 15.57
C LEU A 273 -9.04 0.45 15.42
N THR A 274 -8.00 -0.21 14.95
CA THR A 274 -6.69 0.43 14.74
C THR A 274 -6.73 1.44 13.59
N PHE A 275 -7.44 1.12 12.51
CA PHE A 275 -7.62 2.05 11.38
C PHE A 275 -8.48 3.25 11.75
N MET A 276 -9.56 3.07 12.53
CA MET A 276 -10.34 4.20 13.05
C MET A 276 -9.52 5.13 13.97
N ASN A 277 -8.56 4.55 14.71
CA ASN A 277 -7.73 5.30 15.65
C ASN A 277 -6.61 6.12 14.99
N MET A 278 -6.27 5.82 13.73
CA MET A 278 -5.14 6.46 13.04
C MET A 278 -5.54 6.93 11.64
N PRO A 279 -6.09 8.16 11.51
CA PRO A 279 -6.37 8.75 10.20
C PRO A 279 -5.10 8.90 9.36
N GLN A 280 -5.09 8.34 8.15
CA GLN A 280 -3.88 8.20 7.33
C GLN A 280 -3.47 9.49 6.61
N LEU A 281 -4.41 10.40 6.38
CA LEU A 281 -4.13 11.63 5.67
C LEU A 281 -3.84 12.83 6.58
N SER A 282 -3.58 12.59 7.87
CA SER A 282 -3.41 13.66 8.86
C SER A 282 -2.32 14.66 8.51
N TYR A 283 -1.24 14.22 7.87
CA TYR A 283 -0.10 15.05 7.48
C TYR A 283 0.12 15.09 5.97
N ALA A 284 -0.93 14.80 5.19
CA ALA A 284 -0.83 14.76 3.74
C ALA A 284 -0.44 16.13 3.13
N ASP A 285 -0.86 17.22 3.74
CA ASP A 285 -0.54 18.60 3.34
C ASP A 285 0.90 19.02 3.66
N GLU A 286 1.63 18.21 4.42
CA GLU A 286 3.04 18.46 4.75
C GLU A 286 4.03 17.72 3.81
N ILE A 287 3.53 16.92 2.85
CA ILE A 287 4.38 16.21 1.90
C ILE A 287 5.00 17.23 0.92
N GLU A 288 6.31 17.39 0.99
CA GLU A 288 7.04 18.31 0.12
C GLU A 288 7.41 17.69 -1.24
N THR A 289 7.47 16.35 -1.31
CA THR A 289 7.88 15.63 -2.52
C THR A 289 6.74 15.45 -3.51
N PRO A 290 7.04 15.22 -4.81
CA PRO A 290 6.03 14.98 -5.82
C PRO A 290 5.14 13.78 -5.52
N VAL A 291 3.83 13.93 -5.73
CA VAL A 291 2.83 12.87 -5.62
C VAL A 291 1.96 12.85 -6.87
N LEU A 292 1.83 11.67 -7.48
CA LEU A 292 0.93 11.40 -8.59
C LEU A 292 -0.19 10.47 -8.09
N LEU A 293 -1.43 10.95 -8.17
CA LEU A 293 -2.63 10.14 -7.90
C LEU A 293 -3.26 9.74 -9.25
N VAL A 294 -3.56 8.46 -9.41
CA VAL A 294 -4.22 7.95 -10.62
C VAL A 294 -5.45 7.15 -10.23
N HIS A 295 -6.60 7.48 -10.79
CA HIS A 295 -7.86 6.81 -10.49
C HIS A 295 -8.73 6.68 -11.73
N GLY A 296 -9.53 5.61 -11.80
CA GLY A 296 -10.47 5.42 -12.90
C GLY A 296 -11.68 6.34 -12.81
N GLU A 297 -12.10 6.88 -13.94
CA GLU A 297 -13.29 7.74 -14.02
C GLU A 297 -14.56 7.05 -13.49
N LYS A 298 -14.72 5.77 -13.81
CA LYS A 298 -15.89 4.95 -13.45
C LYS A 298 -15.70 4.16 -12.15
N ALA A 299 -14.60 4.35 -11.44
CA ALA A 299 -14.35 3.65 -10.18
C ALA A 299 -15.28 4.18 -9.08
N HIS A 300 -15.93 3.27 -8.34
CA HIS A 300 -16.70 3.61 -7.14
C HIS A 300 -15.85 4.33 -6.09
N SER A 301 -14.54 4.10 -6.12
CA SER A 301 -13.55 4.59 -5.16
C SER A 301 -12.89 5.91 -5.56
N ARG A 302 -13.28 6.52 -6.68
CA ARG A 302 -12.63 7.75 -7.18
C ARG A 302 -12.59 8.88 -6.14
N TYR A 303 -13.63 9.00 -5.34
CA TYR A 303 -13.73 10.04 -4.30
C TYR A 303 -12.58 9.98 -3.27
N PHE A 304 -11.97 8.82 -3.03
CA PHE A 304 -10.80 8.73 -2.14
C PHE A 304 -9.60 9.51 -2.69
N SER A 305 -9.31 9.39 -3.99
CA SER A 305 -8.21 10.15 -4.61
C SER A 305 -8.53 11.64 -4.66
N GLU A 306 -9.76 12.01 -4.95
CA GLU A 306 -10.18 13.41 -4.96
C GLU A 306 -10.05 14.04 -3.56
N TYR A 307 -10.49 13.34 -2.54
CA TYR A 307 -10.35 13.76 -1.13
C TYR A 307 -8.88 13.89 -0.72
N ALA A 308 -8.04 12.91 -1.08
CA ALA A 308 -6.60 12.95 -0.78
C ALA A 308 -5.91 14.11 -1.49
N PHE A 309 -6.25 14.37 -2.75
CA PHE A 309 -5.73 15.51 -3.51
C PHE A 309 -6.10 16.85 -2.86
N GLU A 310 -7.34 17.00 -2.44
CA GLU A 310 -7.80 18.19 -1.73
C GLU A 310 -7.10 18.35 -0.38
N LYS A 311 -6.87 17.27 0.36
CA LYS A 311 -6.10 17.32 1.62
C LYS A 311 -4.66 17.77 1.39
N MET A 312 -4.01 17.33 0.31
CA MET A 312 -2.63 17.70 0.00
C MET A 312 -2.49 19.13 -0.53
N THR A 313 -3.47 19.61 -1.28
CA THR A 313 -3.34 20.86 -2.06
C THR A 313 -4.24 22.00 -1.60
N GLY A 314 -5.28 21.69 -0.85
CA GLY A 314 -6.34 22.66 -0.52
C GLY A 314 -7.32 22.94 -1.69
N VAL A 315 -7.19 22.23 -2.81
CA VAL A 315 -7.99 22.45 -4.03
C VAL A 315 -8.84 21.22 -4.34
N ASN A 316 -10.15 21.42 -4.44
CA ASN A 316 -11.06 20.35 -4.88
C ASN A 316 -10.96 20.17 -6.40
N PRO A 317 -10.71 18.96 -6.91
CA PRO A 317 -10.54 18.71 -8.33
C PRO A 317 -11.86 18.63 -9.11
N HIS A 318 -13.01 18.55 -8.45
CA HIS A 318 -14.33 18.44 -9.07
C HIS A 318 -14.42 17.36 -10.16
N GLY A 319 -13.84 16.18 -9.89
CA GLY A 319 -13.86 15.05 -10.83
C GLY A 319 -12.96 15.18 -12.05
N GLN A 320 -12.08 16.17 -12.08
CA GLN A 320 -11.20 16.46 -13.22
C GLN A 320 -9.74 16.14 -12.88
N SER A 321 -8.98 15.73 -13.90
CA SER A 321 -7.52 15.71 -13.82
C SER A 321 -7.00 17.11 -13.53
N MET A 322 -6.02 17.22 -12.63
CA MET A 322 -5.55 18.52 -12.14
C MET A 322 -4.11 18.42 -11.63
N THR A 323 -3.38 19.51 -11.79
CA THR A 323 -2.05 19.67 -11.19
C THR A 323 -2.03 20.94 -10.34
N VAL A 324 -1.56 20.78 -9.10
CA VAL A 324 -1.32 21.91 -8.18
C VAL A 324 0.08 21.75 -7.58
N GLY A 325 0.99 22.65 -7.93
CA GLY A 325 2.40 22.52 -7.54
C GLY A 325 3.01 21.22 -8.09
N ASN A 326 3.55 20.40 -7.21
CA ASN A 326 4.10 19.08 -7.55
C ASN A 326 3.14 17.90 -7.24
N LYS A 327 1.86 18.20 -7.03
CA LYS A 327 0.80 17.20 -6.84
C LYS A 327 -0.06 17.11 -8.10
N GLU A 328 -0.24 15.92 -8.62
CA GLU A 328 -0.99 15.69 -9.84
C GLU A 328 -2.05 14.60 -9.60
N LEU A 329 -3.25 14.86 -10.07
CA LEU A 329 -4.34 13.87 -10.15
C LEU A 329 -4.63 13.57 -11.61
N VAL A 330 -4.59 12.31 -11.98
CA VAL A 330 -4.96 11.81 -13.32
C VAL A 330 -6.20 10.92 -13.21
N ILE A 331 -7.27 11.33 -13.89
CA ILE A 331 -8.48 10.51 -14.03
C ILE A 331 -8.41 9.77 -15.36
N VAL A 332 -8.42 8.44 -15.30
CA VAL A 332 -8.35 7.59 -16.49
C VAL A 332 -9.75 7.39 -17.06
N PRO A 333 -10.04 7.87 -18.29
CA PRO A 333 -11.37 7.76 -18.87
C PRO A 333 -11.88 6.31 -18.96
N GLY A 334 -13.12 6.08 -18.54
CA GLY A 334 -13.81 4.80 -18.66
C GLY A 334 -13.30 3.67 -17.77
N ALA A 335 -12.24 3.87 -17.00
CA ALA A 335 -11.67 2.82 -16.16
C ALA A 335 -12.46 2.66 -14.85
N ILE A 336 -12.63 1.42 -14.43
CA ILE A 336 -13.13 1.04 -13.10
C ILE A 336 -11.96 0.77 -12.15
N HIS A 337 -12.25 0.54 -10.88
CA HIS A 337 -11.23 0.35 -9.85
C HIS A 337 -10.22 -0.75 -10.21
N CYS A 338 -10.70 -1.95 -10.56
CA CYS A 338 -9.85 -3.10 -10.85
C CYS A 338 -9.16 -3.04 -12.22
N ASP A 339 -9.53 -2.12 -13.11
CA ASP A 339 -8.80 -1.89 -14.36
C ASP A 339 -7.38 -1.38 -14.10
N LEU A 340 -7.15 -0.71 -12.97
CA LEU A 340 -5.82 -0.27 -12.54
C LEU A 340 -5.06 -1.33 -11.75
N TYR A 341 -5.59 -2.55 -11.63
CA TYR A 341 -4.87 -3.70 -11.08
C TYR A 341 -4.01 -4.40 -12.16
N ASP A 342 -4.62 -4.73 -13.29
CA ASP A 342 -4.01 -5.53 -14.36
C ASP A 342 -4.18 -4.94 -15.77
N GLY A 343 -4.74 -3.75 -15.87
CA GLY A 343 -5.05 -3.09 -17.15
C GLY A 343 -6.46 -3.37 -17.66
N GLY A 344 -7.20 -4.30 -17.06
CA GLY A 344 -8.58 -4.62 -17.44
C GLY A 344 -8.75 -5.12 -18.89
N GLY A 345 -7.69 -5.65 -19.51
CA GLY A 345 -7.70 -6.05 -20.92
C GLY A 345 -7.72 -4.89 -21.92
N LYS A 346 -7.54 -3.65 -21.47
CA LYS A 346 -7.62 -2.43 -22.29
C LYS A 346 -6.50 -1.42 -22.00
N ASN A 347 -5.38 -1.89 -21.45
CA ASN A 347 -4.21 -1.06 -21.11
C ASN A 347 -4.56 0.18 -20.27
N ALA A 348 -5.44 0.04 -19.28
CA ALA A 348 -5.92 1.15 -18.48
C ALA A 348 -4.85 1.74 -17.54
N ILE A 349 -3.81 0.99 -17.20
CA ILE A 349 -2.73 1.48 -16.34
C ILE A 349 -1.80 2.38 -17.16
N PRO A 350 -1.66 3.67 -16.81
CA PRO A 350 -0.84 4.61 -17.57
C PRO A 350 0.66 4.45 -17.25
N PHE A 351 1.28 3.32 -17.62
CA PHE A 351 2.69 3.05 -17.33
C PHE A 351 3.66 4.08 -17.94
N ASP A 352 3.34 4.64 -19.11
CA ASP A 352 4.15 5.70 -19.70
C ASP A 352 4.17 6.95 -18.82
N LYS A 353 3.03 7.28 -18.23
CA LYS A 353 2.92 8.39 -17.28
C LYS A 353 3.70 8.11 -16.00
N LEU A 354 3.63 6.89 -15.48
CA LEU A 354 4.42 6.47 -14.30
C LEU A 354 5.92 6.56 -14.58
N GLU A 355 6.37 6.07 -15.73
CA GLU A 355 7.77 6.16 -16.15
C GLU A 355 8.24 7.61 -16.21
N LYS A 356 7.49 8.50 -16.86
CA LYS A 356 7.80 9.93 -16.94
C LYS A 356 7.86 10.57 -15.56
N PHE A 357 6.90 10.27 -14.71
CA PHE A 357 6.82 10.81 -13.35
C PHE A 357 8.05 10.44 -12.53
N PHE A 358 8.41 9.17 -12.47
CA PHE A 358 9.57 8.73 -11.71
C PHE A 358 10.88 9.16 -12.35
N SER A 359 11.01 9.12 -13.68
CA SER A 359 12.22 9.61 -14.36
C SER A 359 12.47 11.10 -14.14
N ALA A 360 11.40 11.90 -14.07
CA ALA A 360 11.52 13.33 -13.81
C ALA A 360 11.88 13.65 -12.35
N ASN A 361 11.53 12.80 -11.40
CA ASN A 361 11.62 13.08 -9.97
C ASN A 361 12.65 12.21 -9.22
N LEU A 362 13.20 11.18 -9.86
CA LEU A 362 14.27 10.31 -9.34
C LEU A 362 15.54 10.45 -10.19
N HIS A 363 15.97 11.67 -10.42
CA HIS A 363 17.14 12.01 -11.23
C HIS A 363 18.31 12.52 -10.40
#